data_6b017b4aa6fed140a6fca3581e94910e
#
_entry.id   6b017b4aa6fed140a6fca3581e94910e
#
_cell.length_a   1.000
_cell.length_b   1.000
_cell.length_c   1.000
_cell.angle_alpha   90.00
_cell.angle_beta   90.00
_cell.angle_gamma   90.00
#
_symmetry.space_group_name_H-M   'P 1'
#
loop_
_entity.id
_entity.type
_entity.pdbx_description
1 polymer ?
#
loop_
_entity_poly.entity_id
_entity_poly.type
_entity_poly.pdbx_seq_one_letter_code
_entity_poly.pdbx_strand_id
1 'polypeptide(L)'
;MAEKNPLTPEEVTELFSEIDASGVLDPTLAKKRTERMREKEAAAKRGDKAALAQLRSEDRASQTKQIDPLSEDDPSGSQVSHTITKTAMAVVIGILVLIVGMQIGYGVMRRLNTANLSESVSVDTVSTALKGGLEWGNGFTQFPLDFTVDEADERTGTVEVTVLDTSSANELELLSNGQIQAAALATNALLNDKIDRVVYNVHAYIDEDSNIQHDSFFGMFPARGHQSAILTFVWTKSSSTATNIDWKMH
;
A
#
# COMPACT_ATOMS: atom_id res chain seq x y z
N MET A 1 -34.86 3.16 -1.92
CA MET A 1 -34.44 4.58 -1.94
C MET A 1 -35.60 5.35 -1.37
N ALA A 2 -35.48 5.90 -0.16
CA ALA A 2 -36.54 6.72 0.44
C ALA A 2 -36.41 8.14 -0.17
N GLU A 3 -37.43 8.56 -0.88
CA GLU A 3 -37.58 9.94 -1.32
C GLU A 3 -37.61 10.84 -0.08
N LYS A 4 -36.60 11.71 0.05
CA LYS A 4 -36.66 12.80 1.04
C LYS A 4 -37.70 13.79 0.55
N ASN A 5 -38.87 13.78 1.20
CA ASN A 5 -39.85 14.85 1.00
C ASN A 5 -39.18 16.20 1.34
N PRO A 6 -39.37 17.23 0.50
CA PRO A 6 -38.90 18.57 0.82
C PRO A 6 -39.64 19.07 2.08
N LEU A 7 -38.90 19.74 2.97
CA LEU A 7 -39.43 20.33 4.20
C LEU A 7 -40.59 21.26 3.88
N THR A 8 -41.65 21.14 4.64
CA THR A 8 -42.81 22.05 4.50
C THR A 8 -42.46 23.44 5.01
N PRO A 9 -43.12 24.52 4.54
CA PRO A 9 -42.87 25.87 5.03
C PRO A 9 -43.02 26.04 6.55
N GLU A 10 -43.87 25.21 7.17
CA GLU A 10 -44.08 25.20 8.62
C GLU A 10 -42.90 24.59 9.36
N GLU A 11 -42.36 23.45 8.90
CA GLU A 11 -41.15 22.82 9.43
C GLU A 11 -39.92 23.70 9.29
N VAL A 12 -39.82 24.46 8.18
CA VAL A 12 -38.74 25.43 7.98
C VAL A 12 -38.85 26.56 9.00
N THR A 13 -40.08 27.06 9.28
CA THR A 13 -40.31 28.13 10.21
C THR A 13 -40.02 27.67 11.66
N GLU A 14 -40.37 26.45 12.01
CA GLU A 14 -40.10 25.84 13.30
C GLU A 14 -38.57 25.67 13.52
N LEU A 15 -37.87 25.20 12.51
CA LEU A 15 -36.41 25.04 12.50
C LEU A 15 -35.68 26.38 12.67
N PHE A 16 -36.16 27.44 12.03
CA PHE A 16 -35.62 28.79 12.22
C PHE A 16 -35.92 29.35 13.61
N SER A 17 -37.09 29.06 14.19
CA SER A 17 -37.42 29.48 15.56
C SER A 17 -36.57 28.75 16.60
N GLU A 18 -36.25 27.48 16.37
CA GLU A 18 -35.38 26.67 17.22
C GLU A 18 -33.92 27.17 17.15
N ILE A 19 -33.43 27.55 15.97
CA ILE A 19 -32.11 28.15 15.77
C ILE A 19 -32.01 29.50 16.44
N ASP A 20 -33.06 30.31 16.41
CA ASP A 20 -33.12 31.63 17.07
C ASP A 20 -33.17 31.52 18.60
N ALA A 21 -33.92 30.54 19.11
CA ALA A 21 -33.99 30.20 20.53
C ALA A 21 -32.66 29.64 21.09
N SER A 22 -31.81 29.02 20.22
CA SER A 22 -30.49 28.52 20.62
C SER A 22 -29.42 29.62 20.75
N GLY A 23 -29.75 30.88 20.46
CA GLY A 23 -28.81 32.01 20.52
C GLY A 23 -27.74 32.03 19.42
N VAL A 24 -27.84 31.18 18.43
CA VAL A 24 -26.89 31.11 17.30
C VAL A 24 -26.99 32.35 16.40
N LEU A 25 -28.17 33.02 16.42
CA LEU A 25 -28.43 34.28 15.71
C LEU A 25 -28.58 35.44 16.70
N ASP A 26 -27.51 35.74 17.46
CA ASP A 26 -27.50 36.93 18.33
C ASP A 26 -27.58 38.21 17.45
N PRO A 27 -28.64 39.02 17.56
CA PRO A 27 -28.81 40.24 16.76
C PRO A 27 -27.69 41.27 17.02
N THR A 28 -27.01 41.19 18.18
CA THR A 28 -25.85 42.05 18.47
C THR A 28 -24.63 41.65 17.64
N LEU A 29 -24.43 40.36 17.37
CA LEU A 29 -23.36 39.86 16.51
C LEU A 29 -23.61 40.20 15.04
N ALA A 30 -24.87 40.11 14.58
CA ALA A 30 -25.26 40.51 13.24
C ALA A 30 -25.00 42.00 13.00
N LYS A 31 -25.33 42.83 13.98
CA LYS A 31 -25.09 44.29 13.94
C LYS A 31 -23.60 44.61 13.94
N LYS A 32 -22.80 43.98 14.74
CA LYS A 32 -21.33 44.11 14.74
C LYS A 32 -20.72 43.69 13.42
N ARG A 33 -21.20 42.61 12.78
CA ARG A 33 -20.75 42.18 11.47
C ARG A 33 -21.06 43.19 10.38
N THR A 34 -22.23 43.77 10.40
CA THR A 34 -22.64 44.81 9.40
C THR A 34 -21.83 46.10 9.55
N GLU A 35 -21.54 46.50 10.78
CA GLU A 35 -20.69 47.67 11.08
C GLU A 35 -19.25 47.43 10.58
N ARG A 36 -18.68 46.28 10.88
CA ARG A 36 -17.33 45.89 10.38
C ARG A 36 -17.25 45.81 8.88
N MET A 37 -18.27 45.31 8.21
CA MET A 37 -18.32 45.31 6.72
C MET A 37 -18.31 46.71 6.17
N ARG A 38 -19.08 47.67 6.78
CA ARG A 38 -19.07 49.08 6.41
C ARG A 38 -17.72 49.75 6.65
N GLU A 39 -17.06 49.44 7.73
CA GLU A 39 -15.70 49.95 8.01
C GLU A 39 -14.67 49.42 6.99
N LYS A 40 -14.76 48.16 6.60
CA LYS A 40 -13.92 47.57 5.53
C LYS A 40 -14.15 48.26 4.18
N GLU A 41 -15.39 48.46 3.84
CA GLU A 41 -15.73 49.16 2.58
C GLU A 41 -15.26 50.63 2.61
N ALA A 42 -15.38 51.31 3.74
CA ALA A 42 -14.90 52.68 3.89
C ALA A 42 -13.36 52.76 3.84
N ALA A 43 -12.65 51.80 4.46
CA ALA A 43 -11.18 51.73 4.37
C ALA A 43 -10.71 51.36 2.96
N ALA A 44 -11.42 50.47 2.26
CA ALA A 44 -11.13 50.12 0.89
C ALA A 44 -11.33 51.32 -0.07
N LYS A 45 -12.40 52.07 0.12
CA LYS A 45 -12.67 53.29 -0.67
C LYS A 45 -11.63 54.39 -0.43
N ARG A 46 -11.05 54.48 0.77
CA ARG A 46 -9.97 55.43 1.10
C ARG A 46 -8.58 54.95 0.67
N GLY A 47 -8.43 53.72 0.22
CA GLY A 47 -7.15 53.16 -0.20
C GLY A 47 -6.17 52.88 0.95
N ASP A 48 -6.67 52.86 2.17
CA ASP A 48 -5.85 52.64 3.38
C ASP A 48 -5.53 51.15 3.58
N LYS A 49 -4.37 50.74 3.07
CA LYS A 49 -3.90 49.35 3.12
C LYS A 49 -3.60 48.90 4.54
N ALA A 50 -3.18 49.82 5.45
CA ALA A 50 -2.85 49.46 6.83
C ALA A 50 -4.13 49.16 7.62
N ALA A 51 -5.18 50.00 7.50
CA ALA A 51 -6.47 49.75 8.14
C ALA A 51 -7.11 48.44 7.63
N LEU A 52 -7.02 48.14 6.33
CA LEU A 52 -7.52 46.90 5.76
C LEU A 52 -6.75 45.67 6.28
N ALA A 53 -5.43 45.76 6.47
CA ALA A 53 -4.62 44.68 7.02
C ALA A 53 -4.98 44.42 8.49
N GLN A 54 -5.19 45.47 9.26
CA GLN A 54 -5.58 45.37 10.68
C GLN A 54 -6.96 44.75 10.83
N LEU A 55 -7.96 45.20 10.08
CA LEU A 55 -9.32 44.62 10.09
C LEU A 55 -9.32 43.16 9.66
N ARG A 56 -8.47 42.77 8.70
CA ARG A 56 -8.31 41.35 8.31
C ARG A 56 -7.64 40.49 9.39
N SER A 57 -6.68 41.05 10.12
CA SER A 57 -6.03 40.34 11.22
C SER A 57 -6.97 40.12 12.41
N GLU A 58 -7.81 41.11 12.71
CA GLU A 58 -8.83 41.02 13.75
C GLU A 58 -9.95 40.03 13.39
N ASP A 59 -10.37 39.98 12.12
CA ASP A 59 -11.34 38.99 11.65
C ASP A 59 -10.80 37.57 11.75
N ARG A 60 -9.53 37.36 11.40
CA ARG A 60 -8.89 36.04 11.59
C ARG A 60 -8.83 35.63 13.05
N ALA A 61 -8.50 36.57 13.95
CA ALA A 61 -8.47 36.32 15.38
C ALA A 61 -9.86 36.01 15.95
N SER A 62 -10.91 36.68 15.43
CA SER A 62 -12.29 36.42 15.87
C SER A 62 -12.84 35.09 15.30
N GLN A 63 -12.49 34.70 14.08
CA GLN A 63 -12.87 33.41 13.51
C GLN A 63 -12.21 32.23 14.22
N THR A 64 -10.95 32.38 14.65
CA THR A 64 -10.25 31.32 15.42
C THR A 64 -10.90 31.14 16.79
N LYS A 65 -11.39 32.21 17.41
CA LYS A 65 -12.10 32.13 18.72
C LYS A 65 -13.49 31.49 18.64
N GLN A 66 -14.17 31.59 17.47
CA GLN A 66 -15.50 31.00 17.27
C GLN A 66 -15.48 29.49 16.96
N ILE A 67 -14.34 28.95 16.54
CA ILE A 67 -14.22 27.53 16.15
C ILE A 67 -13.91 26.60 17.33
N ASP A 68 -13.43 27.15 18.46
CA ASP A 68 -13.10 26.36 19.64
C ASP A 68 -13.70 26.96 20.92
N PRO A 69 -14.96 26.57 21.25
CA PRO A 69 -15.63 27.06 22.48
C PRO A 69 -14.92 26.62 23.76
N LEU A 70 -14.03 25.65 23.72
CA LEU A 70 -13.20 25.20 24.83
C LEU A 70 -11.99 26.12 25.07
N SER A 71 -11.65 27.00 24.14
CA SER A 71 -10.52 27.92 24.26
C SER A 71 -10.87 29.25 24.91
N GLU A 72 -12.16 29.53 25.18
CA GLU A 72 -12.58 30.77 25.80
C GLU A 72 -12.18 30.88 27.31
N ASP A 73 -12.08 29.72 27.97
CA ASP A 73 -11.71 29.65 29.40
C ASP A 73 -10.18 29.47 29.62
N ASP A 74 -9.42 29.16 28.57
CA ASP A 74 -7.96 29.01 28.64
C ASP A 74 -7.25 29.66 27.44
N PRO A 75 -6.81 30.91 27.56
CA PRO A 75 -6.12 31.61 26.48
C PRO A 75 -4.78 30.95 26.08
N SER A 76 -4.25 30.03 26.88
CA SER A 76 -3.07 29.22 26.52
C SER A 76 -3.45 28.02 25.66
N GLY A 77 -4.69 27.52 25.76
CA GLY A 77 -5.16 26.30 25.10
C GLY A 77 -5.17 26.41 23.57
N SER A 78 -5.48 27.56 23.00
CA SER A 78 -5.51 27.74 21.55
C SER A 78 -4.12 27.69 20.89
N GLN A 79 -3.11 28.22 21.58
CA GLN A 79 -1.72 28.16 21.10
C GLN A 79 -1.13 26.76 21.27
N VAL A 80 -1.45 26.09 22.37
CA VAL A 80 -1.01 24.70 22.63
C VAL A 80 -1.66 23.75 21.64
N SER A 81 -2.96 23.86 21.39
CA SER A 81 -3.69 23.04 20.39
C SER A 81 -3.09 23.20 19.00
N HIS A 82 -2.82 24.43 18.56
CA HIS A 82 -2.24 24.69 17.24
C HIS A 82 -0.80 24.18 17.11
N THR A 83 -0.02 24.24 18.19
CA THR A 83 1.35 23.73 18.23
C THR A 83 1.36 22.20 18.27
N ILE A 84 0.48 21.58 19.05
CA ILE A 84 0.33 20.13 19.11
C ILE A 84 -0.10 19.59 17.75
N THR A 85 -1.07 20.23 17.10
CA THR A 85 -1.55 19.79 15.76
C THR A 85 -0.44 19.89 14.71
N LYS A 86 0.34 20.99 14.69
CA LYS A 86 1.47 21.15 13.76
C LYS A 86 2.57 20.14 14.03
N THR A 87 2.89 19.90 15.30
CA THR A 87 3.92 18.94 15.69
C THR A 87 3.48 17.50 15.37
N ALA A 88 2.22 17.14 15.67
CA ALA A 88 1.66 15.85 15.34
C ALA A 88 1.65 15.62 13.83
N MET A 89 1.25 16.63 13.05
CA MET A 89 1.26 16.54 11.59
C MET A 89 2.67 16.42 11.02
N ALA A 90 3.65 17.13 11.56
CA ALA A 90 5.05 17.00 11.16
C ALA A 90 5.62 15.61 11.47
N VAL A 91 5.27 15.03 12.63
CA VAL A 91 5.66 13.66 13.00
C VAL A 91 5.03 12.64 12.05
N VAL A 92 3.73 12.78 11.75
CA VAL A 92 3.04 11.87 10.80
C VAL A 92 3.67 11.94 9.40
N ILE A 93 3.93 13.15 8.90
CA ILE A 93 4.61 13.35 7.62
C ILE A 93 6.02 12.75 7.67
N GLY A 94 6.77 12.97 8.75
CA GLY A 94 8.10 12.40 8.94
C GLY A 94 8.12 10.87 8.89
N ILE A 95 7.17 10.23 9.58
CA ILE A 95 7.01 8.77 9.57
C ILE A 95 6.66 8.29 8.15
N LEU A 96 5.75 8.98 7.46
CA LEU A 96 5.33 8.62 6.12
C LEU A 96 6.49 8.73 5.11
N VAL A 97 7.28 9.80 5.18
CA VAL A 97 8.49 9.97 4.36
C VAL A 97 9.53 8.89 4.67
N LEU A 98 9.69 8.52 5.94
CA LEU A 98 10.60 7.45 6.35
C LEU A 98 10.14 6.09 5.81
N ILE A 99 8.85 5.76 5.89
CA ILE A 99 8.29 4.52 5.34
C ILE A 99 8.49 4.46 3.82
N VAL A 100 8.13 5.54 3.11
CA VAL A 100 8.33 5.61 1.65
C VAL A 100 9.81 5.53 1.28
N GLY A 101 10.67 6.24 2.01
CA GLY A 101 12.12 6.19 1.82
C GLY A 101 12.71 4.80 2.06
N MET A 102 12.25 4.09 3.08
CA MET A 102 12.63 2.70 3.33
C MET A 102 12.16 1.76 2.21
N GLN A 103 10.92 1.93 1.71
CA GLN A 103 10.41 1.10 0.61
C GLN A 103 11.19 1.31 -0.68
N ILE A 104 11.49 2.57 -1.02
CA ILE A 104 12.31 2.89 -2.20
C ILE A 104 13.73 2.37 -2.01
N GLY A 105 14.35 2.62 -0.86
CA GLY A 105 15.70 2.15 -0.55
C GLY A 105 15.82 0.63 -0.59
N TYR A 106 14.85 -0.07 0.00
CA TYR A 106 14.79 -1.53 -0.03
C TYR A 106 14.61 -2.06 -1.46
N GLY A 107 13.72 -1.45 -2.25
CA GLY A 107 13.52 -1.83 -3.65
C GLY A 107 14.77 -1.65 -4.51
N VAL A 108 15.48 -0.54 -4.35
CA VAL A 108 16.76 -0.29 -5.06
C VAL A 108 17.85 -1.25 -4.60
N MET A 109 18.00 -1.47 -3.30
CA MET A 109 19.00 -2.39 -2.74
C MET A 109 18.75 -3.82 -3.21
N ARG A 110 17.48 -4.21 -3.30
CA ARG A 110 17.07 -5.52 -3.79
C ARG A 110 17.45 -5.72 -5.25
N ARG A 111 17.18 -4.73 -6.12
CA ARG A 111 17.57 -4.76 -7.53
C ARG A 111 19.08 -4.85 -7.73
N LEU A 112 19.85 -4.17 -6.90
CA LEU A 112 21.32 -4.21 -6.97
C LEU A 112 21.92 -5.54 -6.50
N ASN A 113 21.24 -6.27 -5.62
CA ASN A 113 21.71 -7.53 -5.03
C ASN A 113 21.09 -8.78 -5.70
N THR A 114 20.13 -8.61 -6.61
CA THR A 114 19.53 -9.75 -7.32
C THR A 114 20.49 -10.23 -8.41
N ALA A 115 20.74 -11.53 -8.44
CA ALA A 115 21.56 -12.15 -9.48
C ALA A 115 20.87 -12.01 -10.84
N ASN A 116 21.62 -11.63 -11.85
CA ASN A 116 21.12 -11.51 -13.22
C ASN A 116 21.24 -12.84 -13.94
N LEU A 117 20.16 -13.61 -14.00
CA LEU A 117 20.14 -14.91 -14.66
C LEU A 117 20.32 -14.83 -16.18
N SER A 118 20.10 -13.66 -16.80
CA SER A 118 20.34 -13.48 -18.23
C SER A 118 21.83 -13.47 -18.59
N GLU A 119 22.70 -13.14 -17.65
CA GLU A 119 24.14 -13.08 -17.87
C GLU A 119 24.84 -14.40 -17.54
N SER A 120 24.47 -15.02 -16.42
CA SER A 120 25.05 -16.30 -16.02
C SER A 120 24.09 -17.14 -15.20
N VAL A 121 24.02 -18.42 -15.49
CA VAL A 121 23.22 -19.41 -14.79
C VAL A 121 24.12 -20.46 -14.16
N SER A 122 24.05 -20.54 -12.84
CA SER A 122 24.70 -21.54 -12.01
C SER A 122 23.86 -21.76 -10.74
N VAL A 123 24.14 -22.81 -10.00
CA VAL A 123 23.45 -23.11 -8.72
C VAL A 123 23.49 -21.90 -7.78
N ASP A 124 24.63 -21.22 -7.68
CA ASP A 124 24.82 -20.07 -6.81
C ASP A 124 24.01 -18.85 -7.28
N THR A 125 24.01 -18.55 -8.59
CA THR A 125 23.26 -17.40 -9.14
C THR A 125 21.75 -17.64 -9.05
N VAL A 126 21.27 -18.87 -9.33
CA VAL A 126 19.85 -19.23 -9.15
C VAL A 126 19.45 -19.16 -7.69
N SER A 127 20.25 -19.71 -6.77
CA SER A 127 19.97 -19.64 -5.33
C SER A 127 19.91 -18.18 -4.83
N THR A 128 20.80 -17.33 -5.29
CA THR A 128 20.82 -15.90 -4.94
C THR A 128 19.59 -15.19 -5.49
N ALA A 129 19.20 -15.49 -6.73
CA ALA A 129 18.01 -14.95 -7.38
C ALA A 129 16.73 -15.35 -6.64
N LEU A 130 16.59 -16.62 -6.24
CA LEU A 130 15.43 -17.11 -5.49
C LEU A 130 15.34 -16.45 -4.09
N LYS A 131 16.47 -16.33 -3.37
CA LYS A 131 16.52 -15.63 -2.07
C LYS A 131 16.18 -14.15 -2.17
N GLY A 132 16.64 -13.48 -3.20
CA GLY A 132 16.41 -12.06 -3.46
C GLY A 132 14.99 -11.78 -4.00
N GLY A 133 14.38 -12.75 -4.63
CA GLY A 133 13.20 -12.63 -5.49
C GLY A 133 13.57 -12.18 -6.90
N LEU A 134 12.70 -12.47 -7.86
CA LEU A 134 12.89 -12.14 -9.27
C LEU A 134 11.88 -11.09 -9.73
N GLU A 135 12.33 -10.21 -10.58
CA GLU A 135 11.47 -9.21 -11.23
C GLU A 135 10.63 -9.91 -12.30
N TRP A 136 9.31 -9.71 -12.26
CA TRP A 136 8.37 -10.22 -13.24
C TRP A 136 7.23 -9.24 -13.46
N GLY A 137 7.03 -8.85 -14.70
CA GLY A 137 6.06 -7.80 -15.02
C GLY A 137 6.43 -6.47 -14.37
N ASN A 138 5.50 -5.90 -13.62
CA ASN A 138 5.69 -4.63 -12.91
C ASN A 138 6.06 -4.82 -11.42
N GLY A 139 6.38 -6.05 -11.00
CA GLY A 139 6.60 -6.38 -9.60
C GLY A 139 7.75 -7.34 -9.36
N PHE A 140 7.93 -7.66 -8.10
CA PHE A 140 8.89 -8.65 -7.62
C PHE A 140 8.15 -9.87 -7.09
N THR A 141 8.51 -11.05 -7.62
CA THR A 141 8.02 -12.33 -7.14
C THR A 141 8.95 -12.88 -6.08
N GLN A 142 8.39 -13.26 -4.95
CA GLN A 142 9.09 -13.93 -3.86
C GLN A 142 8.94 -15.44 -3.98
N PHE A 143 9.96 -16.16 -3.58
CA PHE A 143 9.97 -17.62 -3.57
C PHE A 143 9.91 -18.13 -2.13
N PRO A 144 9.42 -19.36 -1.90
CA PRO A 144 9.56 -20.04 -0.62
C PRO A 144 11.02 -20.02 -0.15
N LEU A 145 11.23 -19.91 1.17
CA LEU A 145 12.59 -19.92 1.73
C LEU A 145 13.22 -21.29 1.70
N ASP A 146 12.39 -22.34 1.73
CA ASP A 146 12.82 -23.72 1.63
C ASP A 146 12.77 -24.15 0.16
N PHE A 147 13.95 -24.19 -0.46
CA PHE A 147 14.12 -24.60 -1.83
C PHE A 147 15.48 -25.31 -2.04
N THR A 148 15.53 -26.13 -3.08
CA THR A 148 16.75 -26.71 -3.61
C THR A 148 16.89 -26.35 -5.09
N VAL A 149 18.12 -26.09 -5.52
CA VAL A 149 18.46 -25.97 -6.94
C VAL A 149 19.04 -27.32 -7.35
N ASP A 150 18.23 -28.12 -8.02
CA ASP A 150 18.58 -29.48 -8.38
C ASP A 150 19.55 -29.51 -9.57
N GLU A 151 19.32 -28.61 -10.54
CA GLU A 151 20.20 -28.40 -11.69
C GLU A 151 20.20 -26.91 -12.10
N ALA A 152 21.37 -26.37 -12.39
CA ALA A 152 21.52 -25.05 -13.00
C ALA A 152 22.88 -25.02 -13.73
N ASP A 153 22.89 -25.40 -15.00
CA ASP A 153 24.11 -25.48 -15.80
C ASP A 153 23.86 -25.02 -17.23
N GLU A 154 24.64 -24.05 -17.70
CA GLU A 154 24.62 -23.52 -19.05
C GLU A 154 25.06 -24.54 -20.11
N ARG A 155 25.70 -25.66 -19.72
CA ARG A 155 26.11 -26.69 -20.64
C ARG A 155 24.98 -27.67 -20.96
N THR A 156 24.12 -27.93 -19.96
CA THR A 156 22.93 -28.78 -20.15
C THR A 156 21.75 -27.98 -20.65
N GLY A 157 21.81 -26.63 -20.51
CA GLY A 157 20.74 -25.74 -20.90
C GLY A 157 19.52 -25.83 -19.99
N THR A 158 19.69 -26.41 -18.79
CA THR A 158 18.57 -26.70 -17.89
C THR A 158 18.74 -25.99 -16.55
N VAL A 159 17.62 -25.45 -16.05
CA VAL A 159 17.46 -25.00 -14.67
C VAL A 159 16.34 -25.83 -14.06
N GLU A 160 16.63 -26.55 -12.99
CA GLU A 160 15.65 -27.31 -12.22
C GLU A 160 15.69 -26.88 -10.76
N VAL A 161 14.53 -26.54 -10.23
CA VAL A 161 14.35 -26.04 -8.86
C VAL A 161 13.17 -26.76 -8.23
N THR A 162 13.36 -27.19 -7.00
CA THR A 162 12.31 -27.74 -6.14
C THR A 162 12.08 -26.80 -4.96
N VAL A 163 10.84 -26.37 -4.74
CA VAL A 163 10.45 -25.52 -3.61
C VAL A 163 9.46 -26.25 -2.72
N LEU A 164 9.49 -25.94 -1.43
CA LEU A 164 8.49 -26.36 -0.47
C LEU A 164 7.61 -25.16 -0.10
N ASP A 165 6.37 -25.16 -0.58
CA ASP A 165 5.40 -24.13 -0.22
C ASP A 165 4.65 -24.54 1.06
N THR A 166 4.86 -23.76 2.11
CA THR A 166 4.17 -23.87 3.39
C THR A 166 3.20 -22.72 3.63
N SER A 167 3.07 -21.81 2.66
CA SER A 167 2.27 -20.58 2.80
C SER A 167 0.87 -20.71 2.21
N SER A 168 0.70 -21.50 1.17
CA SER A 168 -0.58 -21.64 0.46
C SER A 168 -1.59 -22.45 1.28
N ALA A 169 -2.77 -21.88 1.48
CA ALA A 169 -3.82 -22.46 2.32
C ALA A 169 -4.65 -23.54 1.61
N ASN A 170 -4.58 -23.59 0.28
CA ASN A 170 -5.34 -24.53 -0.55
C ASN A 170 -4.69 -24.74 -1.91
N GLU A 171 -5.19 -25.75 -2.65
CA GLU A 171 -4.66 -26.13 -3.96
C GLU A 171 -4.70 -25.00 -5.01
N LEU A 172 -5.74 -24.18 -5.00
CA LEU A 172 -5.87 -23.07 -5.95
C LEU A 172 -4.84 -21.98 -5.69
N GLU A 173 -4.58 -21.69 -4.44
CA GLU A 173 -3.56 -20.74 -4.03
C GLU A 173 -2.16 -21.28 -4.33
N LEU A 174 -1.90 -22.56 -4.05
CA LEU A 174 -0.66 -23.25 -4.40
C LEU A 174 -0.40 -23.21 -5.91
N LEU A 175 -1.44 -23.51 -6.71
CA LEU A 175 -1.35 -23.46 -8.18
C LEU A 175 -1.03 -22.05 -8.67
N SER A 176 -1.75 -21.04 -8.15
CA SER A 176 -1.56 -19.63 -8.52
C SER A 176 -0.17 -19.12 -8.16
N ASN A 177 0.28 -19.36 -6.93
CA ASN A 177 1.58 -18.96 -6.44
C ASN A 177 2.71 -19.67 -7.21
N GLY A 178 2.60 -20.99 -7.37
CA GLY A 178 3.54 -21.79 -8.12
C GLY A 178 3.67 -21.36 -9.57
N GLN A 179 2.55 -21.06 -10.23
CA GLN A 179 2.55 -20.57 -11.62
C GLN A 179 3.26 -19.22 -11.76
N ILE A 180 3.01 -18.27 -10.85
CA ILE A 180 3.65 -16.95 -10.85
C ILE A 180 5.15 -17.09 -10.60
N GLN A 181 5.55 -17.92 -9.64
CA GLN A 181 6.93 -18.17 -9.29
C GLN A 181 7.68 -18.87 -10.44
N ALA A 182 7.09 -19.91 -11.01
CA ALA A 182 7.64 -20.62 -12.17
C ALA A 182 7.81 -19.68 -13.38
N ALA A 183 6.81 -18.83 -13.65
CA ALA A 183 6.86 -17.86 -14.75
C ALA A 183 7.96 -16.81 -14.51
N ALA A 184 8.11 -16.32 -13.29
CA ALA A 184 9.16 -15.37 -12.92
C ALA A 184 10.55 -15.97 -13.11
N LEU A 185 10.78 -17.20 -12.63
CA LEU A 185 12.06 -17.90 -12.84
C LEU A 185 12.33 -18.15 -14.32
N ALA A 186 11.34 -18.70 -15.04
CA ALA A 186 11.48 -19.04 -16.44
C ALA A 186 11.76 -17.79 -17.31
N THR A 187 11.03 -16.70 -17.09
CA THR A 187 11.22 -15.47 -17.86
C THR A 187 12.63 -14.91 -17.69
N ASN A 188 13.19 -14.97 -16.46
CA ASN A 188 14.54 -14.47 -16.21
C ASN A 188 15.63 -15.43 -16.70
N ALA A 189 15.47 -16.75 -16.48
CA ALA A 189 16.48 -17.72 -16.86
C ALA A 189 16.54 -17.96 -18.41
N LEU A 190 15.39 -17.99 -19.09
CA LEU A 190 15.32 -18.18 -20.53
C LEU A 190 15.80 -16.98 -21.36
N LEU A 191 16.03 -15.82 -20.72
CA LEU A 191 16.75 -14.69 -21.36
C LEU A 191 18.23 -15.03 -21.59
N ASN A 192 18.80 -15.97 -20.85
CA ASN A 192 20.12 -16.48 -21.13
C ASN A 192 20.06 -17.39 -22.38
N ASP A 193 20.90 -17.09 -23.37
CA ASP A 193 20.90 -17.81 -24.66
C ASP A 193 21.26 -19.30 -24.54
N LYS A 194 21.94 -19.68 -23.46
CA LYS A 194 22.38 -21.04 -23.18
C LYS A 194 21.34 -21.88 -22.41
N ILE A 195 20.27 -21.29 -21.97
CA ILE A 195 19.23 -21.99 -21.23
C ILE A 195 18.02 -22.20 -22.13
N ASP A 196 17.62 -23.46 -22.27
CA ASP A 196 16.51 -23.89 -23.12
C ASP A 196 15.32 -24.41 -22.31
N ARG A 197 15.55 -24.80 -21.05
CA ARG A 197 14.53 -25.45 -20.22
C ARG A 197 14.60 -25.00 -18.78
N VAL A 198 13.43 -24.73 -18.22
CA VAL A 198 13.25 -24.46 -16.79
C VAL A 198 12.20 -25.40 -16.24
N VAL A 199 12.55 -26.11 -15.17
CA VAL A 199 11.66 -27.00 -14.42
C VAL A 199 11.49 -26.43 -13.02
N TYR A 200 10.25 -26.24 -12.59
CA TYR A 200 9.92 -25.71 -11.30
C TYR A 200 8.98 -26.67 -10.60
N ASN A 201 9.48 -27.38 -9.61
CA ASN A 201 8.78 -28.40 -8.82
C ASN A 201 8.25 -27.76 -7.54
N VAL A 202 6.96 -27.90 -7.28
CA VAL A 202 6.32 -27.39 -6.06
C VAL A 202 5.92 -28.56 -5.20
N HIS A 203 6.52 -28.64 -4.01
CA HIS A 203 6.16 -29.55 -2.96
C HIS A 203 5.33 -28.83 -1.90
N ALA A 204 4.44 -29.55 -1.26
CA ALA A 204 3.69 -29.07 -0.11
C ALA A 204 3.55 -30.19 0.94
N TYR A 205 3.20 -29.82 2.16
CA TYR A 205 2.75 -30.79 3.15
C TYR A 205 1.29 -31.14 2.90
N ILE A 206 0.97 -32.44 2.92
CA ILE A 206 -0.39 -32.94 2.83
C ILE A 206 -0.70 -33.84 4.02
N ASP A 207 -1.96 -33.82 4.46
CA ASP A 207 -2.47 -34.71 5.49
C ASP A 207 -2.87 -36.10 4.92
N GLU A 208 -3.43 -36.96 5.77
CA GLU A 208 -3.90 -38.29 5.37
C GLU A 208 -5.07 -38.24 4.35
N ASP A 209 -5.82 -37.15 4.35
CA ASP A 209 -6.96 -36.90 3.44
C ASP A 209 -6.54 -36.16 2.15
N SER A 210 -5.22 -35.99 1.93
CA SER A 210 -4.64 -35.28 0.79
C SER A 210 -4.91 -33.76 0.76
N ASN A 211 -5.31 -33.16 1.87
CA ASN A 211 -5.45 -31.71 1.93
C ASN A 211 -4.11 -31.03 2.20
N ILE A 212 -3.88 -29.90 1.54
CA ILE A 212 -2.68 -29.08 1.72
C ILE A 212 -2.66 -28.50 3.13
N GLN A 213 -1.52 -28.66 3.79
CA GLN A 213 -1.25 -28.13 5.10
C GLN A 213 -0.31 -26.93 4.99
N HIS A 214 -0.65 -25.87 5.69
CA HIS A 214 0.12 -24.62 5.66
C HIS A 214 0.52 -24.15 7.05
N ASP A 215 1.53 -23.30 7.09
CA ASP A 215 1.96 -22.64 8.30
C ASP A 215 0.88 -21.67 8.78
N SER A 216 0.51 -21.74 10.03
CA SER A 216 -0.48 -20.84 10.61
C SER A 216 0.14 -19.91 11.64
N PHE A 217 -0.56 -18.77 11.89
CA PHE A 217 -0.12 -17.76 12.86
C PHE A 217 1.30 -17.23 12.59
N PHE A 218 1.54 -16.76 11.35
CA PHE A 218 2.85 -16.23 10.93
C PHE A 218 4.02 -17.21 11.09
N GLY A 219 3.78 -18.51 10.85
CA GLY A 219 4.81 -19.53 10.96
C GLY A 219 5.06 -20.06 12.38
N MET A 220 4.28 -19.59 13.38
CA MET A 220 4.41 -20.13 14.75
C MET A 220 3.95 -21.58 14.86
N PHE A 221 3.02 -22.00 14.01
CA PHE A 221 2.55 -23.38 13.92
C PHE A 221 2.89 -23.90 12.52
N PRO A 222 3.95 -24.71 12.41
CA PRO A 222 4.39 -25.24 11.13
C PRO A 222 3.38 -26.25 10.55
N ALA A 223 3.33 -26.32 9.24
CA ALA A 223 2.57 -27.31 8.49
C ALA A 223 2.93 -28.72 8.96
N ARG A 224 1.93 -29.59 9.09
CA ARG A 224 2.08 -30.97 9.55
C ARG A 224 1.58 -31.92 8.47
N GLY A 225 2.27 -33.05 8.31
CA GLY A 225 1.93 -34.04 7.32
C GLY A 225 3.18 -34.62 6.68
N HIS A 226 3.01 -35.20 5.53
CA HIS A 226 4.15 -35.67 4.73
C HIS A 226 4.36 -34.76 3.51
N GLN A 227 5.61 -34.53 3.17
CA GLN A 227 5.96 -33.75 2.00
C GLN A 227 5.65 -34.56 0.74
N SER A 228 4.96 -33.91 -0.21
CA SER A 228 4.61 -34.50 -1.49
C SER A 228 4.86 -33.51 -2.64
N ALA A 229 5.24 -34.05 -3.78
CA ALA A 229 5.30 -33.29 -5.01
C ALA A 229 3.86 -33.08 -5.53
N ILE A 230 3.44 -31.83 -5.63
CA ILE A 230 2.06 -31.48 -6.02
C ILE A 230 2.01 -31.00 -7.45
N LEU A 231 2.93 -30.09 -7.83
CA LEU A 231 2.93 -29.43 -9.14
C LEU A 231 4.33 -29.42 -9.75
N THR A 232 4.39 -29.60 -11.06
CA THR A 232 5.62 -29.39 -11.84
C THR A 232 5.29 -28.49 -13.04
N PHE A 233 5.99 -27.36 -13.11
CA PHE A 233 5.91 -26.44 -14.24
C PHE A 233 7.14 -26.58 -15.12
N VAL A 234 6.94 -26.81 -16.40
CA VAL A 234 8.04 -26.93 -17.37
C VAL A 234 7.91 -25.84 -18.43
N TRP A 235 8.94 -25.05 -18.55
CA TRP A 235 9.07 -24.01 -19.57
C TRP A 235 10.19 -24.40 -20.53
N THR A 236 9.89 -24.40 -21.81
CA THR A 236 10.87 -24.76 -22.84
C THR A 236 10.95 -23.68 -23.92
N LYS A 237 12.14 -23.35 -24.33
CA LYS A 237 12.40 -22.43 -25.43
C LYS A 237 12.19 -23.19 -26.72
N SER A 238 11.08 -22.96 -27.45
CA SER A 238 10.74 -23.72 -28.64
C SER A 238 11.39 -23.21 -29.93
N SER A 239 11.90 -21.98 -29.92
CA SER A 239 12.75 -21.34 -30.93
C SER A 239 13.31 -20.08 -30.32
N SER A 240 14.25 -19.41 -30.97
CA SER A 240 14.91 -18.21 -30.40
C SER A 240 13.97 -17.09 -29.90
N THR A 241 12.66 -17.21 -30.06
CA THR A 241 11.68 -16.16 -29.74
C THR A 241 10.39 -16.62 -29.05
N ALA A 242 10.17 -17.93 -28.86
CA ALA A 242 8.92 -18.39 -28.26
C ALA A 242 9.15 -19.36 -27.10
N THR A 243 8.51 -19.09 -25.97
CA THR A 243 8.44 -20.00 -24.83
C THR A 243 7.08 -20.68 -24.81
N ASN A 244 7.07 -22.02 -24.81
CA ASN A 244 5.87 -22.81 -24.57
C ASN A 244 5.81 -23.21 -23.09
N ILE A 245 4.62 -23.14 -22.53
CA ILE A 245 4.34 -23.66 -21.19
C ILE A 245 3.79 -25.07 -21.35
N ASP A 246 4.46 -26.04 -20.76
CA ASP A 246 3.91 -27.37 -20.55
C ASP A 246 3.88 -27.60 -19.04
N TRP A 247 2.69 -27.72 -18.47
CA TRP A 247 2.50 -27.97 -17.05
C TRP A 247 1.71 -29.25 -16.85
N LYS A 248 2.15 -30.09 -15.91
CA LYS A 248 1.48 -31.32 -15.52
C LYS A 248 1.16 -31.25 -14.04
N MET A 249 -0.11 -31.45 -13.71
CA MET A 249 -0.53 -31.80 -12.35
C MET A 249 -0.36 -33.30 -12.15
N HIS A 250 0.29 -33.69 -11.07
CA HIS A 250 0.43 -35.06 -10.62
C HIS A 250 -0.43 -35.29 -9.40
#